data_fe1468d0c3a97ed61acd4d3c6770e05a
#
_entry.id   fe1468d0c3a97ed61acd4d3c6770e05a
#
_cell.length_a   1.000
_cell.length_b   1.000
_cell.length_c   1.000
_cell.angle_alpha   90.00
_cell.angle_beta   90.00
_cell.angle_gamma   90.00
#
_symmetry.space_group_name_H-M   'P 1'
#
loop_
_entity.id
_entity.type
_entity.pdbx_description
1 polymer ?
#
loop_
_entity_poly.entity_id
_entity_poly.type
_entity_poly.pdbx_seq_one_letter_code
_entity_poly.pdbx_strand_id
1 'polypeptide(L)'
;RLIPLLALATLAACSPATESEPADAAAEAAAPASAAAPTQLGGVDLTQPIMAQGAEPFWSVDIVDGVATWRDIGSYTPDESGEVAPARTGPAVPTATADGVAYAITLADGTALTLTLTAGPCPDLGEQTRALNATLAWSGSTMTGCADLQSAYDIQEAAG
;
A
#
# COMPACT_ATOMS: atom_id res chain seq x y z
N ARG A 1 10.30 -46.39 50.18
CA ARG A 1 10.02 -47.64 49.43
C ARG A 1 10.60 -47.45 48.04
N LEU A 2 11.90 -47.76 47.78
CA LEU A 2 12.54 -49.00 47.38
C LEU A 2 11.95 -49.60 46.08
N ILE A 3 12.61 -49.35 44.95
CA ILE A 3 13.44 -50.15 44.05
C ILE A 3 12.71 -51.38 43.42
N PRO A 4 12.96 -51.87 42.17
CA PRO A 4 14.24 -51.94 41.45
C PRO A 4 14.21 -51.64 39.94
N LEU A 5 15.32 -51.23 39.44
CA LEU A 5 16.21 -51.71 38.39
C LEU A 5 15.75 -52.95 37.60
N LEU A 6 15.68 -52.83 36.27
CA LEU A 6 16.04 -53.90 35.35
C LEU A 6 16.66 -53.33 34.09
N ALA A 7 17.92 -53.63 33.88
CA ALA A 7 18.66 -53.39 32.66
C ALA A 7 18.45 -54.59 31.71
N LEU A 8 18.29 -54.33 30.41
CA LEU A 8 18.60 -55.30 29.37
C LEU A 8 19.24 -54.61 28.17
N ALA A 9 20.45 -54.98 27.91
CA ALA A 9 21.22 -54.65 26.74
C ALA A 9 20.96 -55.69 25.65
N THR A 10 20.85 -55.28 24.37
CA THR A 10 21.21 -56.10 23.18
C THR A 10 21.49 -55.21 21.99
N LEU A 11 22.71 -55.19 21.59
CA LEU A 11 23.36 -55.67 20.35
C LEU A 11 23.12 -54.85 19.09
N ALA A 12 24.27 -54.39 18.62
CA ALA A 12 24.64 -53.78 17.36
C ALA A 12 24.14 -54.53 16.13
N ALA A 13 23.72 -53.76 15.12
CA ALA A 13 23.82 -54.10 13.71
C ALA A 13 24.37 -52.92 12.94
N CYS A 14 25.64 -53.02 12.54
CA CYS A 14 26.25 -52.20 11.54
C CYS A 14 25.60 -52.51 10.19
N SER A 15 25.07 -51.51 9.50
CA SER A 15 24.84 -51.51 8.06
C SER A 15 25.54 -50.34 7.43
N PRO A 16 26.21 -50.49 6.28
CA PRO A 16 27.10 -49.51 5.72
C PRO A 16 26.31 -48.30 5.15
N ALA A 17 26.90 -47.16 5.37
CA ALA A 17 26.50 -45.88 4.82
C ALA A 17 26.42 -45.95 3.28
N THR A 18 25.24 -45.67 2.76
CA THR A 18 25.11 -45.11 1.43
C THR A 18 25.05 -43.61 1.60
N GLU A 19 26.14 -42.98 1.31
CA GLU A 19 26.32 -41.55 1.25
C GLU A 19 25.40 -41.04 0.13
N SER A 20 24.20 -40.62 0.49
CA SER A 20 23.36 -39.81 -0.39
C SER A 20 23.71 -38.37 -0.07
N GLU A 21 24.52 -37.80 -0.94
CA GLU A 21 24.78 -36.38 -1.07
C GLU A 21 23.44 -35.62 -1.03
N PRO A 22 23.19 -34.69 -0.10
CA PRO A 22 22.07 -33.78 -0.23
C PRO A 22 22.40 -32.84 -1.37
N ALA A 23 21.71 -33.03 -2.50
CA ALA A 23 21.59 -31.99 -3.53
C ALA A 23 20.94 -30.78 -2.84
N ASP A 24 21.78 -29.83 -2.48
CA ASP A 24 21.39 -28.49 -2.07
C ASP A 24 20.79 -27.79 -3.30
N ALA A 25 19.56 -28.12 -3.60
CA ALA A 25 18.72 -27.33 -4.48
C ALA A 25 18.20 -26.18 -3.63
N ALA A 26 19.07 -25.18 -3.40
CA ALA A 26 18.62 -23.85 -3.08
C ALA A 26 17.68 -23.41 -4.21
N ALA A 27 16.41 -23.65 -4.04
CA ALA A 27 15.37 -22.99 -4.80
C ALA A 27 15.47 -21.51 -4.41
N GLU A 28 16.32 -20.78 -5.13
CA GLU A 28 16.29 -19.35 -5.19
C GLU A 28 14.86 -18.99 -5.60
N ALA A 29 14.05 -18.65 -4.60
CA ALA A 29 12.72 -18.11 -4.82
C ALA A 29 12.94 -16.82 -5.59
N ALA A 30 12.79 -16.90 -6.92
CA ALA A 30 12.76 -15.73 -7.77
C ALA A 30 11.71 -14.80 -7.17
N ALA A 31 12.14 -13.66 -6.65
CA ALA A 31 11.25 -12.59 -6.23
C ALA A 31 10.30 -12.34 -7.41
N PRO A 32 8.99 -12.29 -7.21
CA PRO A 32 8.06 -12.04 -8.30
C PRO A 32 8.52 -10.75 -8.99
N ALA A 33 8.81 -10.85 -10.28
CA ALA A 33 9.14 -9.69 -11.08
C ALA A 33 7.99 -8.70 -10.89
N SER A 34 8.28 -7.53 -10.32
CA SER A 34 7.27 -6.49 -10.11
C SER A 34 6.69 -6.16 -11.48
N ALA A 35 5.45 -6.52 -11.72
CA ALA A 35 4.78 -6.20 -12.97
C ALA A 35 4.78 -4.68 -13.12
N ALA A 36 5.06 -4.19 -14.33
CA ALA A 36 4.98 -2.75 -14.60
C ALA A 36 3.60 -2.24 -14.20
N ALA A 37 3.55 -1.10 -13.52
CA ALA A 37 2.31 -0.50 -13.12
C ALA A 37 1.44 -0.17 -14.35
N PRO A 38 0.11 -0.35 -14.29
CA PRO A 38 -0.78 0.01 -15.38
C PRO A 38 -0.75 1.53 -15.58
N THR A 39 -0.83 1.97 -16.84
CA THR A 39 -0.98 3.40 -17.18
C THR A 39 -2.44 3.83 -17.28
N GLN A 40 -3.37 2.88 -17.23
CA GLN A 40 -4.82 3.10 -17.31
C GLN A 40 -5.53 2.25 -16.25
N LEU A 41 -6.52 2.82 -15.56
CA LEU A 41 -7.35 2.11 -14.60
C LEU A 41 -8.78 2.69 -14.63
N GLY A 42 -9.79 1.86 -14.92
CA GLY A 42 -11.18 2.30 -14.95
C GLY A 42 -11.48 3.43 -15.93
N GLY A 43 -10.66 3.58 -17.01
CA GLY A 43 -10.78 4.68 -17.97
C GLY A 43 -9.98 5.93 -17.57
N VAL A 44 -9.35 5.95 -16.39
CA VAL A 44 -8.49 7.05 -15.93
C VAL A 44 -7.06 6.80 -16.40
N ASP A 45 -6.44 7.82 -17.01
CA ASP A 45 -5.03 7.81 -17.41
C ASP A 45 -4.15 8.14 -16.19
N LEU A 46 -3.50 7.13 -15.63
CA LEU A 46 -2.65 7.24 -14.44
C LEU A 46 -1.32 7.96 -14.70
N THR A 47 -1.02 8.35 -15.95
CA THR A 47 0.13 9.19 -16.26
C THR A 47 -0.17 10.68 -16.09
N GLN A 48 -1.45 11.04 -15.92
CA GLN A 48 -1.90 12.39 -15.61
C GLN A 48 -1.93 12.62 -14.09
N PRO A 49 -1.99 13.88 -13.63
CA PRO A 49 -2.18 14.18 -12.21
C PRO A 49 -3.44 13.50 -11.65
N ILE A 50 -3.25 12.74 -10.57
CA ILE A 50 -4.31 12.02 -9.85
C ILE A 50 -4.51 12.69 -8.50
N MET A 51 -5.77 12.84 -8.11
CA MET A 51 -6.17 13.23 -6.76
C MET A 51 -7.00 12.11 -6.12
N ALA A 52 -6.65 11.73 -4.91
CA ALA A 52 -7.42 10.84 -4.05
C ALA A 52 -7.77 11.57 -2.76
N GLN A 53 -9.00 11.44 -2.29
CA GLN A 53 -9.45 12.09 -1.06
C GLN A 53 -10.48 11.25 -0.32
N GLY A 54 -10.55 11.44 1.00
CA GLY A 54 -11.56 10.85 1.88
C GLY A 54 -11.97 11.80 2.99
N ALA A 55 -13.08 11.49 3.63
CA ALA A 55 -13.78 12.42 4.53
C ALA A 55 -13.69 12.09 6.02
N GLU A 56 -13.47 10.84 6.37
CA GLU A 56 -13.55 10.44 7.78
C GLU A 56 -12.36 9.53 8.16
N PRO A 57 -11.29 10.13 8.63
CA PRO A 57 -10.94 11.56 8.73
C PRO A 57 -10.68 12.20 7.38
N PHE A 58 -10.70 13.54 7.28
CA PHE A 58 -10.32 14.23 6.05
C PHE A 58 -8.86 13.99 5.70
N TRP A 59 -8.63 13.56 4.47
CA TRP A 59 -7.30 13.39 3.91
C TRP A 59 -7.31 13.59 2.40
N SER A 60 -6.18 13.99 1.82
CA SER A 60 -5.95 13.92 0.39
C SER A 60 -4.54 13.49 0.05
N VAL A 61 -4.38 12.86 -1.11
CA VAL A 61 -3.12 12.55 -1.76
C VAL A 61 -3.21 12.99 -3.21
N ASP A 62 -2.39 13.96 -3.60
CA ASP A 62 -2.19 14.32 -4.99
C ASP A 62 -0.94 13.60 -5.50
N ILE A 63 -0.99 12.99 -6.70
CA ILE A 63 0.15 12.38 -7.36
C ILE A 63 0.40 13.10 -8.67
N VAL A 64 1.53 13.78 -8.78
CA VAL A 64 1.96 14.52 -9.97
C VAL A 64 3.40 14.12 -10.28
N ASP A 65 3.65 13.65 -11.49
CA ASP A 65 5.00 13.27 -11.96
C ASP A 65 5.75 12.33 -10.99
N GLY A 66 5.04 11.38 -10.38
CA GLY A 66 5.61 10.41 -9.44
C GLY A 66 5.92 10.98 -8.04
N VAL A 67 5.45 12.18 -7.74
CA VAL A 67 5.53 12.80 -6.41
C VAL A 67 4.16 12.85 -5.79
N ALA A 68 4.02 12.30 -4.59
CA ALA A 68 2.82 12.43 -3.77
C ALA A 68 2.89 13.69 -2.91
N THR A 69 1.77 14.38 -2.79
CA THR A 69 1.52 15.44 -1.80
C THR A 69 0.42 14.96 -0.87
N TRP A 70 0.76 14.73 0.39
CA TRP A 70 -0.16 14.27 1.42
C TRP A 70 -0.65 15.43 2.28
N ARG A 71 -1.96 15.45 2.54
CA ARG A 71 -2.61 16.35 3.50
C ARG A 71 -3.56 15.54 4.38
N ASP A 72 -3.54 15.81 5.67
CA ASP A 72 -4.48 15.29 6.66
C ASP A 72 -5.33 16.41 7.24
N ILE A 73 -6.18 16.11 8.21
CA ILE A 73 -7.07 17.09 8.83
C ILE A 73 -6.31 18.32 9.38
N GLY A 74 -5.08 18.13 9.89
CA GLY A 74 -4.24 19.22 10.38
C GLY A 74 -3.79 20.20 9.28
N SER A 75 -3.77 19.75 8.02
CA SER A 75 -3.46 20.60 6.86
C SER A 75 -4.64 21.45 6.38
N TYR A 76 -5.85 21.20 6.92
CA TYR A 76 -7.07 21.94 6.58
C TYR A 76 -7.63 22.72 7.74
N THR A 77 -7.28 22.35 8.98
CA THR A 77 -7.83 22.96 10.19
C THR A 77 -6.70 23.62 10.98
N PRO A 78 -6.78 24.94 11.24
CA PRO A 78 -5.80 25.60 12.09
C PRO A 78 -5.79 25.00 13.50
N ASP A 79 -4.61 24.92 14.08
CA ASP A 79 -4.42 24.56 15.48
C ASP A 79 -4.79 25.73 16.42
N GLU A 80 -4.55 25.57 17.74
CA GLU A 80 -4.85 26.61 18.74
C GLU A 80 -4.04 27.91 18.53
N SER A 81 -2.91 27.87 17.79
CA SER A 81 -2.12 29.04 17.42
C SER A 81 -2.60 29.74 16.14
N GLY A 82 -3.55 29.13 15.42
CA GLY A 82 -4.04 29.57 14.13
C GLY A 82 -3.18 29.11 12.94
N GLU A 83 -2.25 28.19 13.16
CA GLU A 83 -1.41 27.59 12.12
C GLU A 83 -2.01 26.32 11.56
N VAL A 84 -1.90 26.10 10.23
CA VAL A 84 -2.22 24.84 9.58
C VAL A 84 -0.95 24.03 9.35
N ALA A 85 -1.01 22.72 9.54
CA ALA A 85 0.11 21.85 9.25
C ALA A 85 0.44 21.89 7.74
N PRO A 86 1.72 22.02 7.35
CA PRO A 86 2.09 22.03 5.94
C PRO A 86 1.79 20.67 5.28
N ALA A 87 1.45 20.72 3.99
CA ALA A 87 1.40 19.51 3.18
C ALA A 87 2.78 18.82 3.18
N ARG A 88 2.77 17.49 3.20
CA ARG A 88 3.98 16.68 3.19
C ARG A 88 4.15 15.98 1.85
N THR A 89 5.35 15.96 1.30
CA THR A 89 5.62 15.41 -0.02
C THR A 89 6.63 14.28 0.03
N GLY A 90 6.58 13.41 -0.99
CA GLY A 90 7.55 12.33 -1.16
C GLY A 90 7.32 11.54 -2.44
N PRO A 91 8.27 10.68 -2.85
CA PRO A 91 8.12 9.84 -4.01
C PRO A 91 6.93 8.87 -3.86
N ALA A 92 6.19 8.66 -4.96
CA ALA A 92 5.13 7.69 -5.09
C ALA A 92 5.54 6.63 -6.13
N VAL A 93 5.77 5.40 -5.69
CA VAL A 93 6.22 4.31 -6.55
C VAL A 93 5.04 3.39 -6.84
N PRO A 94 4.53 3.34 -8.09
CA PRO A 94 3.40 2.51 -8.44
C PRO A 94 3.80 1.04 -8.64
N THR A 95 2.92 0.13 -8.24
CA THR A 95 3.04 -1.32 -8.45
C THR A 95 1.67 -1.86 -8.84
N ALA A 96 1.62 -2.73 -9.87
CA ALA A 96 0.38 -3.41 -10.24
C ALA A 96 -0.11 -4.31 -9.09
N THR A 97 -1.41 -4.31 -8.86
CA THR A 97 -2.10 -5.27 -7.98
C THR A 97 -3.08 -6.12 -8.79
N ALA A 98 -3.73 -7.11 -8.18
CA ALA A 98 -4.71 -7.95 -8.89
C ALA A 98 -5.88 -7.11 -9.45
N ASP A 99 -6.30 -6.06 -8.72
CA ASP A 99 -7.51 -5.31 -9.01
C ASP A 99 -7.25 -3.83 -9.36
N GLY A 100 -5.97 -3.41 -9.44
CA GLY A 100 -5.65 -2.01 -9.69
C GLY A 100 -4.18 -1.66 -9.57
N VAL A 101 -3.87 -0.58 -8.85
CA VAL A 101 -2.51 -0.08 -8.61
C VAL A 101 -2.34 0.32 -7.15
N ALA A 102 -1.18 -0.01 -6.57
CA ALA A 102 -0.76 0.48 -5.27
C ALA A 102 0.44 1.41 -5.44
N TYR A 103 0.39 2.58 -4.81
CA TYR A 103 1.49 3.52 -4.72
C TYR A 103 2.13 3.41 -3.34
N ALA A 104 3.37 2.96 -3.29
CA ALA A 104 4.20 3.07 -2.09
C ALA A 104 4.75 4.49 -2.01
N ILE A 105 4.42 5.20 -0.94
CA ILE A 105 4.77 6.62 -0.74
C ILE A 105 5.65 6.71 0.51
N THR A 106 6.77 7.40 0.39
CA THR A 106 7.63 7.70 1.53
C THR A 106 7.80 9.23 1.60
N LEU A 107 7.18 9.84 2.60
CA LEU A 107 7.23 11.29 2.80
C LEU A 107 8.61 11.74 3.27
N ALA A 108 8.91 13.02 3.11
CA ALA A 108 10.22 13.60 3.47
C ALA A 108 10.57 13.45 4.97
N ASP A 109 9.57 13.31 5.83
CA ASP A 109 9.74 13.05 7.28
C ASP A 109 9.93 11.56 7.62
N GLY A 110 10.00 10.68 6.60
CA GLY A 110 10.12 9.22 6.75
C GLY A 110 8.79 8.49 6.96
N THR A 111 7.67 9.20 6.97
CA THR A 111 6.34 8.57 7.08
C THR A 111 6.05 7.74 5.83
N ALA A 112 5.66 6.48 6.02
CA ALA A 112 5.27 5.59 4.95
C ALA A 112 3.74 5.52 4.81
N LEU A 113 3.26 5.64 3.57
CA LEU A 113 1.86 5.50 3.19
C LEU A 113 1.75 4.48 2.05
N THR A 114 0.61 3.82 1.95
CA THR A 114 0.25 3.04 0.76
C THR A 114 -1.12 3.49 0.28
N LEU A 115 -1.17 4.06 -0.92
CA LEU A 115 -2.42 4.41 -1.59
C LEU A 115 -2.74 3.32 -2.61
N THR A 116 -3.86 2.63 -2.45
CA THR A 116 -4.36 1.63 -3.40
C THR A 116 -5.56 2.19 -4.14
N LEU A 117 -5.52 2.15 -5.47
CA LEU A 117 -6.60 2.55 -6.35
C LEU A 117 -7.18 1.32 -7.05
N THR A 118 -8.51 1.22 -7.09
CA THR A 118 -9.24 0.19 -7.83
C THR A 118 -10.30 0.82 -8.71
N ALA A 119 -10.56 0.24 -9.89
CA ALA A 119 -11.59 0.74 -10.80
C ALA A 119 -12.99 0.54 -10.22
N GLY A 120 -13.84 1.52 -10.36
CA GLY A 120 -15.25 1.43 -9.98
C GLY A 120 -15.83 2.77 -9.53
N PRO A 121 -17.14 2.94 -9.66
CA PRO A 121 -17.81 4.17 -9.28
C PRO A 121 -17.66 4.40 -7.77
N CYS A 122 -17.26 5.60 -7.39
CA CYS A 122 -17.08 6.02 -6.01
C CYS A 122 -17.83 7.34 -5.79
N PRO A 123 -18.96 7.34 -5.04
CA PRO A 123 -19.64 8.57 -4.69
C PRO A 123 -18.79 9.36 -3.70
N ASP A 124 -18.43 10.59 -4.06
CA ASP A 124 -17.68 11.49 -3.18
C ASP A 124 -18.61 12.37 -2.33
N LEU A 125 -18.03 13.18 -1.44
CA LEU A 125 -18.76 14.09 -0.57
C LEU A 125 -19.54 15.18 -1.30
N GLY A 126 -19.14 15.51 -2.52
CA GLY A 126 -19.78 16.52 -3.37
C GLY A 126 -20.92 15.95 -4.23
N GLU A 127 -21.42 14.74 -3.92
CA GLU A 127 -22.44 14.01 -4.69
C GLU A 127 -21.98 13.68 -6.14
N GLN A 128 -20.69 13.80 -6.43
CA GLN A 128 -20.11 13.39 -7.70
C GLN A 128 -19.73 11.91 -7.63
N THR A 129 -19.76 11.26 -8.78
CA THR A 129 -19.25 9.90 -8.91
C THR A 129 -17.88 9.94 -9.54
N ARG A 130 -16.85 9.55 -8.77
CA ARG A 130 -15.47 9.40 -9.26
C ARG A 130 -15.26 8.04 -9.89
N ALA A 131 -14.26 7.93 -10.75
CA ALA A 131 -13.99 6.72 -11.51
C ALA A 131 -13.29 5.62 -10.71
N LEU A 132 -12.62 5.98 -9.60
CA LEU A 132 -11.80 5.08 -8.82
C LEU A 132 -12.18 5.11 -7.34
N ASN A 133 -12.11 3.92 -6.71
CA ASN A 133 -12.09 3.82 -5.26
C ASN A 133 -10.65 3.94 -4.77
N ALA A 134 -10.46 4.61 -3.65
CA ALA A 134 -9.17 4.82 -3.01
C ALA A 134 -9.15 4.21 -1.60
N THR A 135 -8.05 3.54 -1.27
CA THR A 135 -7.77 3.04 0.08
C THR A 135 -6.38 3.51 0.46
N LEU A 136 -6.28 4.25 1.56
CA LEU A 136 -5.03 4.76 2.09
C LEU A 136 -4.69 4.04 3.39
N ALA A 137 -3.56 3.32 3.41
CA ALA A 137 -2.99 2.74 4.62
C ALA A 137 -1.92 3.67 5.19
N TRP A 138 -2.07 4.05 6.46
CA TRP A 138 -1.18 4.93 7.19
C TRP A 138 -1.15 4.58 8.67
N SER A 139 0.03 4.42 9.24
CA SER A 139 0.24 4.20 10.68
C SER A 139 -0.63 3.08 11.29
N GLY A 140 -0.82 1.97 10.53
CA GLY A 140 -1.64 0.83 10.97
C GLY A 140 -3.15 1.04 10.82
N SER A 141 -3.58 2.21 10.37
CA SER A 141 -4.98 2.51 10.04
C SER A 141 -5.22 2.44 8.53
N THR A 142 -6.45 2.16 8.15
CA THR A 142 -6.91 2.17 6.77
C THR A 142 -8.06 3.16 6.63
N MET A 143 -7.94 4.05 5.65
CA MET A 143 -8.93 5.07 5.33
C MET A 143 -9.43 4.85 3.90
N THR A 144 -10.70 5.07 3.66
CA THR A 144 -11.31 4.93 2.33
C THR A 144 -11.69 6.29 1.76
N GLY A 145 -11.78 6.35 0.45
CA GLY A 145 -12.15 7.55 -0.28
C GLY A 145 -12.30 7.27 -1.76
N CYS A 146 -12.34 8.33 -2.54
CA CYS A 146 -12.47 8.30 -3.99
C CYS A 146 -11.23 8.90 -4.65
N ALA A 147 -10.98 8.52 -5.92
CA ALA A 147 -9.92 9.12 -6.72
C ALA A 147 -10.38 9.33 -8.17
N ASP A 148 -9.76 10.31 -8.81
CA ASP A 148 -9.95 10.63 -10.22
C ASP A 148 -8.76 11.45 -10.71
N LEU A 149 -8.79 11.89 -11.99
CA LEU A 149 -7.90 12.94 -12.46
C LEU A 149 -8.08 14.21 -11.61
N GLN A 150 -6.98 14.88 -11.27
CA GLN A 150 -7.04 16.14 -10.53
C GLN A 150 -7.95 17.16 -11.23
N SER A 151 -7.90 17.23 -12.57
CA SER A 151 -8.77 18.10 -13.35
C SER A 151 -10.27 17.85 -13.18
N ALA A 152 -10.67 16.64 -12.79
CA ALA A 152 -12.08 16.33 -12.50
C ALA A 152 -12.58 16.97 -11.20
N TYR A 153 -11.68 17.33 -10.27
CA TYR A 153 -11.99 18.09 -9.07
C TYR A 153 -11.99 19.59 -9.32
N ASP A 154 -11.09 20.09 -10.18
CA ASP A 154 -10.98 21.53 -10.49
C ASP A 154 -12.25 22.08 -11.17
N ILE A 155 -12.95 21.27 -11.96
CA ILE A 155 -14.20 21.68 -12.63
C ILE A 155 -15.28 22.04 -11.62
N GLN A 156 -15.26 21.46 -10.43
CA GLN A 156 -16.25 21.69 -9.38
C GLN A 156 -16.07 23.05 -8.69
N GLU A 157 -14.84 23.51 -8.48
CA GLU A 157 -14.55 24.83 -7.90
C GLU A 157 -14.94 25.97 -8.85
N ALA A 158 -14.87 25.75 -10.17
CA ALA A 158 -15.23 26.75 -11.18
C ALA A 158 -16.73 26.88 -11.41
N ALA A 159 -17.56 25.93 -10.95
CA ALA A 159 -19.01 25.88 -11.15
C ALA A 159 -19.83 26.42 -9.95
N GLY A 160 -19.20 26.74 -8.84
CA GLY A 160 -19.79 27.32 -7.60
C GLY A 160 -19.61 28.82 -7.52
#